data_1fd7430ba114e6654e6ba9fc7994bd55
#
_entry.id   1fd7430ba114e6654e6ba9fc7994bd55
#
_cell.length_a   1.000
_cell.length_b   1.000
_cell.length_c   1.000
_cell.angle_alpha   90.00
_cell.angle_beta   90.00
_cell.angle_gamma   90.00
#
_symmetry.space_group_name_H-M   'P 1'
#
loop_
_entity.id
_entity.type
_entity.pdbx_description
1 polymer ?
#
loop_
_entity_poly.entity_id
_entity_poly.type
_entity_poly.pdbx_seq_one_letter_code
_entity_poly.pdbx_strand_id
1 'polypeptide(L)'
;DKPSLLTKALDSAYGVKIFYIGTKDSVKIKSLKDSLSQYQQVIVGLHNYSRRPANHFQIHSSFIEFLNQPQPSHWINVVLGNPYAVNEFNNIQNILFAYEDNDFAQKAVLNWMEGKIKATGKLPVTVTESLPYGTGDVKVQKLAVIDSLVMDAIKKKALSGCQVLVAKDNKIIFNKG
;
A
#
# COMPACT_ATOMS: atom_id res chain seq x y z
N ASP A 1 -3.58 5.93 21.67
CA ASP A 1 -3.22 6.57 20.41
C ASP A 1 -4.42 7.39 19.91
N LYS A 2 -4.17 8.59 19.37
CA LYS A 2 -5.25 9.43 18.83
C LYS A 2 -5.53 8.97 17.37
N PRO A 3 -6.82 8.89 16.96
CA PRO A 3 -7.15 8.62 15.58
C PRO A 3 -6.52 9.64 14.63
N SER A 4 -5.81 9.17 13.61
CA SER A 4 -5.23 10.02 12.56
C SER A 4 -6.33 10.53 11.60
N LEU A 5 -5.99 11.48 10.72
CA LEU A 5 -6.89 11.93 9.66
C LEU A 5 -7.30 10.75 8.78
N LEU A 6 -6.33 9.93 8.36
CA LEU A 6 -6.56 8.76 7.50
C LEU A 6 -7.53 7.77 8.14
N THR A 7 -7.31 7.41 9.42
CA THR A 7 -8.18 6.45 10.12
C THR A 7 -9.61 6.98 10.30
N LYS A 8 -9.76 8.27 10.65
CA LYS A 8 -11.08 8.91 10.76
C LYS A 8 -11.83 8.93 9.43
N ALA A 9 -11.12 9.28 8.36
CA ALA A 9 -11.73 9.35 7.03
C ALA A 9 -12.15 7.96 6.53
N LEU A 10 -11.32 6.95 6.72
CA LEU A 10 -11.64 5.57 6.35
C LEU A 10 -12.82 5.01 7.16
N ASP A 11 -12.87 5.28 8.46
CA ASP A 11 -13.99 4.87 9.30
C ASP A 11 -15.29 5.55 8.87
N SER A 12 -15.27 6.86 8.68
CA SER A 12 -16.44 7.64 8.26
C SER A 12 -16.97 7.25 6.88
N ALA A 13 -16.08 6.97 5.91
CA ALA A 13 -16.47 6.67 4.53
C ALA A 13 -16.85 5.22 4.30
N TYR A 14 -16.21 4.28 5.00
CA TYR A 14 -16.27 2.85 4.71
C TYR A 14 -16.60 1.98 5.91
N GLY A 15 -16.74 2.53 7.13
CA GLY A 15 -17.03 1.78 8.35
C GLY A 15 -15.98 0.73 8.67
N VAL A 16 -14.69 1.06 8.49
CA VAL A 16 -13.59 0.11 8.65
C VAL A 16 -13.38 -0.26 10.11
N LYS A 17 -12.98 -1.50 10.38
CA LYS A 17 -12.53 -1.89 11.70
C LYS A 17 -11.08 -1.45 11.92
N ILE A 18 -10.85 -0.60 12.90
CA ILE A 18 -9.52 -0.06 13.22
C ILE A 18 -8.94 -0.77 14.43
N PHE A 19 -7.69 -1.22 14.29
CA PHE A 19 -6.90 -1.78 15.36
C PHE A 19 -5.68 -0.89 15.60
N TYR A 20 -5.50 -0.43 16.83
CA TYR A 20 -4.31 0.30 17.23
C TYR A 20 -3.35 -0.62 17.95
N ILE A 21 -2.11 -0.68 17.47
CA ILE A 21 -1.04 -1.47 18.07
C ILE A 21 -0.06 -0.51 18.74
N GLY A 22 -0.07 -0.51 20.06
CA GLY A 22 0.88 0.28 20.85
C GLY A 22 2.07 -0.56 21.33
N THR A 23 3.08 0.12 21.87
CA THR A 23 4.32 -0.50 22.38
C THR A 23 4.12 -1.52 23.52
N LYS A 24 2.95 -1.61 24.11
CA LYS A 24 2.64 -2.49 25.25
C LYS A 24 1.75 -3.69 24.88
N ASP A 25 1.42 -3.86 23.62
CA ASP A 25 0.36 -4.79 23.19
C ASP A 25 0.88 -6.12 22.63
N SER A 26 2.05 -6.59 23.04
CA SER A 26 2.68 -7.84 22.52
C SER A 26 1.77 -9.07 22.55
N VAL A 27 0.89 -9.18 23.55
CA VAL A 27 -0.07 -10.29 23.66
C VAL A 27 -1.20 -10.17 22.64
N LYS A 28 -1.67 -8.94 22.37
CA LYS A 28 -2.74 -8.67 21.39
C LYS A 28 -2.30 -8.88 19.95
N ILE A 29 -1.00 -8.73 19.66
CA ILE A 29 -0.46 -8.89 18.31
C ILE A 29 -0.61 -10.32 17.80
N LYS A 30 -0.45 -11.34 18.66
CA LYS A 30 -0.63 -12.75 18.27
C LYS A 30 -2.06 -13.07 17.84
N SER A 31 -3.05 -12.60 18.62
CA SER A 31 -4.47 -12.82 18.30
C SER A 31 -4.97 -11.93 17.15
N LEU A 32 -4.27 -10.85 16.85
CA LEU A 32 -4.64 -9.93 15.79
C LEU A 32 -4.54 -10.56 14.40
N LYS A 33 -3.54 -11.41 14.15
CA LYS A 33 -3.37 -12.07 12.86
C LYS A 33 -4.58 -12.93 12.49
N ASP A 34 -5.10 -13.70 13.44
CA ASP A 34 -6.28 -14.53 13.22
C ASP A 34 -7.51 -13.66 12.95
N SER A 35 -7.63 -12.55 13.68
CA SER A 35 -8.70 -11.57 13.45
C SER A 35 -8.60 -10.90 12.09
N LEU A 36 -7.39 -10.63 11.59
CA LEU A 36 -7.18 -9.98 10.29
C LEU A 36 -7.42 -10.92 9.11
N SER A 37 -7.29 -12.23 9.28
CA SER A 37 -7.49 -13.22 8.22
C SER A 37 -8.90 -13.23 7.62
N GLN A 38 -9.89 -12.76 8.38
CA GLN A 38 -11.29 -12.68 7.94
C GLN A 38 -11.60 -11.48 7.04
N TYR A 39 -10.68 -10.51 6.91
CA TYR A 39 -10.91 -9.32 6.10
C TYR A 39 -10.39 -9.50 4.68
N GLN A 40 -11.17 -9.07 3.69
CA GLN A 40 -10.78 -9.11 2.27
C GLN A 40 -9.66 -8.12 1.94
N GLN A 41 -9.54 -7.02 2.68
CA GLN A 41 -8.51 -6.02 2.53
C GLN A 41 -8.01 -5.60 3.90
N VAL A 42 -6.69 -5.58 4.06
CA VAL A 42 -6.03 -5.08 5.28
C VAL A 42 -5.07 -3.96 4.90
N ILE A 43 -5.15 -2.87 5.63
CA ILE A 43 -4.25 -1.72 5.50
C ILE A 43 -3.45 -1.62 6.78
N VAL A 44 -2.14 -1.73 6.69
CA VAL A 44 -1.23 -1.59 7.81
C VAL A 44 -0.54 -0.24 7.71
N GLY A 45 -0.80 0.66 8.64
CA GLY A 45 -0.17 1.98 8.70
C GLY A 45 1.04 1.98 9.64
N LEU A 46 2.22 2.22 9.11
CA LEU A 46 3.41 2.56 9.89
C LEU A 46 3.48 4.06 10.06
N HIS A 47 3.20 4.55 11.25
CA HIS A 47 3.22 5.97 11.55
C HIS A 47 3.66 6.23 13.00
N ASN A 48 3.97 7.48 13.34
CA ASN A 48 4.47 7.88 14.66
C ASN A 48 5.79 7.19 15.08
N TYR A 49 6.60 6.76 14.14
CA TYR A 49 7.93 6.21 14.43
C TYR A 49 9.02 7.28 14.25
N SER A 50 10.22 7.01 14.80
CA SER A 50 11.34 7.95 14.73
C SER A 50 11.81 8.16 13.28
N ARG A 51 12.17 9.38 12.93
CA ARG A 51 12.87 9.67 11.66
C ARG A 51 14.32 9.17 11.65
N ARG A 52 14.89 8.86 12.83
CA ARG A 52 16.27 8.41 12.99
C ARG A 52 16.31 6.90 13.15
N PRO A 53 17.28 6.20 12.53
CA PRO A 53 17.38 4.74 12.54
C PRO A 53 17.74 4.14 13.91
N ALA A 54 18.16 4.96 14.88
CA ALA A 54 18.51 4.49 16.21
C ALA A 54 17.33 3.74 16.87
N ASN A 55 17.65 2.61 17.52
CA ASN A 55 16.68 1.77 18.20
C ASN A 55 15.52 1.31 17.27
N HIS A 56 15.85 0.80 16.08
CA HIS A 56 14.87 0.32 15.10
C HIS A 56 13.80 1.35 14.78
N PHE A 57 14.18 2.61 14.60
CA PHE A 57 13.24 3.73 14.40
C PHE A 57 12.21 3.88 15.54
N GLN A 58 12.51 3.36 16.73
CA GLN A 58 11.60 3.24 17.87
C GLN A 58 10.34 2.41 17.56
N ILE A 59 10.40 1.56 16.55
CA ILE A 59 9.35 0.58 16.27
C ILE A 59 9.50 -0.57 17.25
N HIS A 60 8.41 -0.95 17.90
CA HIS A 60 8.44 -2.00 18.91
C HIS A 60 8.73 -3.38 18.29
N SER A 61 9.54 -4.19 18.97
CA SER A 61 9.96 -5.51 18.48
C SER A 61 8.79 -6.43 18.11
N SER A 62 7.73 -6.42 18.90
CA SER A 62 6.55 -7.25 18.62
C SER A 62 5.82 -6.83 17.32
N PHE A 63 5.89 -5.55 16.95
CA PHE A 63 5.34 -5.09 15.68
C PHE A 63 6.26 -5.48 14.51
N ILE A 64 7.57 -5.44 14.72
CA ILE A 64 8.55 -5.96 13.76
C ILE A 64 8.34 -7.46 13.53
N GLU A 65 8.20 -8.24 14.60
CA GLU A 65 7.89 -9.66 14.52
C GLU A 65 6.59 -9.96 13.78
N PHE A 66 5.54 -9.17 14.03
CA PHE A 66 4.26 -9.29 13.34
C PHE A 66 4.39 -9.05 11.83
N LEU A 67 5.09 -7.99 11.41
CA LEU A 67 5.27 -7.67 10.00
C LEU A 67 6.28 -8.58 9.29
N ASN A 68 7.18 -9.23 10.03
CA ASN A 68 8.09 -10.23 9.49
C ASN A 68 7.47 -11.60 9.24
N GLN A 69 6.22 -11.83 9.68
CA GLN A 69 5.48 -13.02 9.28
C GLN A 69 5.00 -12.89 7.83
N PRO A 70 4.81 -14.03 7.12
CA PRO A 70 4.28 -14.01 5.78
C PRO A 70 2.96 -13.23 5.71
N GLN A 71 2.89 -12.26 4.80
CA GLN A 71 1.73 -11.41 4.61
C GLN A 71 0.91 -11.88 3.41
N PRO A 72 -0.42 -11.96 3.54
CA PRO A 72 -1.30 -12.20 2.40
C PRO A 72 -1.18 -11.09 1.36
N SER A 73 -1.34 -11.44 0.08
CA SER A 73 -1.20 -10.50 -1.06
C SER A 73 -2.21 -9.34 -1.06
N HIS A 74 -3.31 -9.47 -0.31
CA HIS A 74 -4.32 -8.43 -0.15
C HIS A 74 -3.99 -7.38 0.93
N TRP A 75 -2.85 -7.51 1.61
CA TRP A 75 -2.38 -6.50 2.55
C TRP A 75 -1.67 -5.37 1.82
N ILE A 76 -1.94 -4.13 2.26
CA ILE A 76 -1.25 -2.92 1.81
C ILE A 76 -0.56 -2.29 3.01
N ASN A 77 0.74 -2.08 2.90
CA ASN A 77 1.55 -1.45 3.94
C ASN A 77 1.80 0.01 3.57
N VAL A 78 1.33 0.93 4.38
CA VAL A 78 1.49 2.38 4.20
C VAL A 78 2.59 2.87 5.13
N VAL A 79 3.67 3.38 4.58
CA VAL A 79 4.83 3.89 5.31
C VAL A 79 4.78 5.42 5.33
N LEU A 80 4.41 5.97 6.48
CA LEU A 80 4.27 7.40 6.73
C LEU A 80 5.52 7.92 7.46
N GLY A 81 6.57 8.22 6.71
CA GLY A 81 7.83 8.72 7.26
C GLY A 81 9.07 8.19 6.52
N ASN A 82 10.15 7.98 7.25
CA ASN A 82 11.42 7.57 6.69
C ASN A 82 11.34 6.18 6.02
N PRO A 83 11.59 6.05 4.70
CA PRO A 83 11.47 4.78 3.98
C PRO A 83 12.46 3.72 4.46
N TYR A 84 13.59 4.11 5.03
CA TYR A 84 14.55 3.16 5.57
C TYR A 84 14.04 2.32 6.73
N ALA A 85 12.92 2.70 7.37
CA ALA A 85 12.26 1.88 8.38
C ALA A 85 11.83 0.51 7.83
N VAL A 86 11.66 0.39 6.51
CA VAL A 86 11.33 -0.88 5.85
C VAL A 86 12.44 -1.92 5.97
N ASN A 87 13.70 -1.50 6.23
CA ASN A 87 14.80 -2.43 6.49
C ASN A 87 14.62 -3.29 7.74
N GLU A 88 13.73 -2.90 8.64
CA GLU A 88 13.37 -3.70 9.82
C GLU A 88 12.47 -4.90 9.48
N PHE A 89 11.94 -4.96 8.24
CA PHE A 89 10.95 -5.95 7.83
C PHE A 89 11.43 -6.79 6.64
N ASN A 90 11.57 -8.10 6.84
CA ASN A 90 12.07 -9.01 5.81
C ASN A 90 11.00 -9.44 4.80
N ASN A 91 9.72 -9.42 5.20
CA ASN A 91 8.61 -9.98 4.41
C ASN A 91 7.53 -8.96 4.03
N ILE A 92 7.79 -7.68 4.19
CA ILE A 92 6.84 -6.63 3.85
C ILE A 92 6.64 -6.52 2.33
N GLN A 93 5.39 -6.51 1.89
CA GLN A 93 5.01 -6.44 0.48
C GLN A 93 3.98 -5.33 0.25
N ASN A 94 3.68 -5.01 -1.01
CA ASN A 94 2.65 -4.01 -1.37
C ASN A 94 2.80 -2.71 -0.56
N ILE A 95 3.94 -2.06 -0.70
CA ILE A 95 4.30 -0.89 0.10
C ILE A 95 3.89 0.39 -0.63
N LEU A 96 3.20 1.28 0.07
CA LEU A 96 2.95 2.65 -0.35
C LEU A 96 3.78 3.58 0.53
N PHE A 97 4.74 4.28 -0.04
CA PHE A 97 5.55 5.28 0.65
C PHE A 97 4.89 6.65 0.57
N ALA A 98 4.64 7.27 1.71
CA ALA A 98 4.11 8.64 1.82
C ALA A 98 5.14 9.64 2.36
N TYR A 99 6.31 9.19 2.85
CA TYR A 99 7.48 9.96 3.30
C TYR A 99 7.27 10.88 4.51
N GLU A 100 6.04 11.28 4.80
CA GLU A 100 5.67 12.17 5.89
C GLU A 100 4.44 11.64 6.62
N ASP A 101 4.36 11.92 7.92
CA ASP A 101 3.17 11.62 8.74
C ASP A 101 2.49 12.92 9.15
N ASN A 102 1.87 13.56 8.18
CA ASN A 102 1.08 14.77 8.36
C ASN A 102 -0.24 14.66 7.58
N ASP A 103 -1.15 15.59 7.82
CA ASP A 103 -2.49 15.58 7.23
C ASP A 103 -2.47 15.57 5.70
N PHE A 104 -1.51 16.24 5.08
CA PHE A 104 -1.39 16.27 3.61
C PHE A 104 -1.00 14.90 3.04
N ALA A 105 0.00 14.25 3.64
CA ALA A 105 0.43 12.91 3.24
C ALA A 105 -0.69 11.88 3.49
N GLN A 106 -1.36 11.93 4.64
CA GLN A 106 -2.49 11.05 4.95
C GLN A 106 -3.66 11.26 3.99
N LYS A 107 -3.96 12.50 3.59
CA LYS A 107 -4.96 12.81 2.58
C LYS A 107 -4.56 12.31 1.19
N ALA A 108 -3.28 12.39 0.83
CA ALA A 108 -2.77 11.82 -0.42
C ALA A 108 -2.93 10.29 -0.44
N VAL A 109 -2.61 9.60 0.67
CA VAL A 109 -2.85 8.16 0.82
C VAL A 109 -4.34 7.83 0.64
N LEU A 110 -5.24 8.57 1.29
CA LEU A 110 -6.68 8.38 1.13
C LEU A 110 -7.10 8.55 -0.34
N ASN A 111 -6.68 9.63 -0.99
CA ASN A 111 -7.00 9.88 -2.40
C ASN A 111 -6.48 8.76 -3.33
N TRP A 112 -5.31 8.19 -3.01
CA TRP A 112 -4.79 7.04 -3.74
C TRP A 112 -5.65 5.77 -3.51
N MET A 113 -6.05 5.50 -2.27
CA MET A 113 -6.93 4.37 -1.94
C MET A 113 -8.29 4.48 -2.64
N GLU A 114 -8.81 5.68 -2.77
CA GLU A 114 -10.06 5.98 -3.48
C GLU A 114 -9.91 6.03 -5.01
N GLY A 115 -8.70 5.82 -5.54
CA GLY A 115 -8.42 5.87 -6.98
C GLY A 115 -8.46 7.28 -7.59
N LYS A 116 -8.54 8.33 -6.77
CA LYS A 116 -8.56 9.73 -7.22
C LYS A 116 -7.21 10.19 -7.78
N ILE A 117 -6.12 9.63 -7.26
CA ILE A 117 -4.76 9.88 -7.73
C ILE A 117 -4.00 8.57 -7.94
N LYS A 118 -2.94 8.61 -8.74
CA LYS A 118 -2.02 7.48 -8.96
C LYS A 118 -0.71 7.72 -8.21
N ALA A 119 -0.10 6.66 -7.71
CA ALA A 119 1.27 6.70 -7.18
C ALA A 119 2.25 6.76 -8.37
N THR A 120 2.73 7.94 -8.71
CA THR A 120 3.67 8.16 -9.84
C THR A 120 5.09 8.42 -9.36
N GLY A 121 5.29 8.53 -8.07
CA GLY A 121 6.60 8.72 -7.44
C GLY A 121 7.53 7.54 -7.64
N LYS A 122 8.82 7.81 -7.52
CA LYS A 122 9.88 6.81 -7.48
C LYS A 122 10.68 6.98 -6.22
N LEU A 123 11.22 5.87 -5.69
CA LEU A 123 12.11 5.90 -4.54
C LEU A 123 13.31 6.79 -4.81
N PRO A 124 13.54 7.84 -4.02
CA PRO A 124 14.67 8.74 -4.17
C PRO A 124 15.97 8.16 -3.62
N VAL A 125 15.91 6.97 -3.02
CA VAL A 125 17.03 6.27 -2.40
C VAL A 125 16.88 4.76 -2.60
N THR A 126 17.98 4.02 -2.48
CA THR A 126 17.95 2.57 -2.32
C THR A 126 17.60 2.26 -0.87
N VAL A 127 16.46 1.61 -0.64
CA VAL A 127 16.01 1.21 0.72
C VAL A 127 16.54 -0.18 1.06
N THR A 128 16.34 -1.15 0.15
CA THR A 128 16.85 -2.52 0.23
C THR A 128 17.34 -2.94 -1.16
N GLU A 129 17.95 -4.12 -1.28
CA GLU A 129 18.29 -4.70 -2.59
C GLU A 129 17.05 -4.91 -3.47
N SER A 130 15.92 -5.28 -2.89
CA SER A 130 14.65 -5.45 -3.59
C SER A 130 13.92 -4.14 -3.87
N LEU A 131 14.32 -3.04 -3.23
CA LEU A 131 13.77 -1.69 -3.36
C LEU A 131 14.88 -0.69 -3.72
N PRO A 132 15.53 -0.81 -4.88
CA PRO A 132 16.60 0.09 -5.29
C PRO A 132 16.06 1.49 -5.64
N TYR A 133 16.99 2.45 -5.74
CA TYR A 133 16.70 3.79 -6.26
C TYR A 133 15.90 3.72 -7.57
N GLY A 134 14.90 4.55 -7.68
CA GLY A 134 14.03 4.61 -8.85
C GLY A 134 12.89 3.59 -8.88
N THR A 135 12.80 2.68 -7.89
CA THR A 135 11.64 1.81 -7.73
C THR A 135 10.38 2.63 -7.56
N GLY A 136 9.32 2.25 -8.27
CA GLY A 136 8.02 2.89 -8.20
C GLY A 136 6.99 2.02 -8.89
N ASP A 137 5.73 2.45 -8.88
CA ASP A 137 4.69 1.73 -9.60
C ASP A 137 5.09 1.70 -11.09
N VAL A 138 5.18 0.50 -11.63
CA VAL A 138 5.57 0.33 -13.03
C VAL A 138 4.51 1.04 -13.85
N LYS A 139 4.88 2.14 -14.51
CA LYS A 139 4.02 2.71 -15.54
C LYS A 139 3.75 1.59 -16.53
N VAL A 140 2.52 1.17 -16.60
CA VAL A 140 2.09 0.14 -17.55
C VAL A 140 2.07 0.76 -18.95
N GLN A 141 3.23 1.23 -19.43
CA GLN A 141 3.42 1.64 -20.82
C GLN A 141 3.12 0.49 -21.79
N LYS A 142 3.31 -0.75 -21.33
CA LYS A 142 2.95 -1.94 -22.11
C LYS A 142 1.44 -2.14 -22.31
N LEU A 143 0.59 -1.55 -21.47
CA LEU A 143 -0.87 -1.66 -21.63
C LEU A 143 -1.47 -0.61 -22.57
N ALA A 144 -0.73 0.44 -22.93
CA ALA A 144 -1.13 1.35 -24.00
C ALA A 144 -1.24 0.63 -25.37
N VAL A 145 -0.52 -0.48 -25.54
CA VAL A 145 -0.64 -1.36 -26.70
C VAL A 145 -2.04 -1.97 -26.79
N ILE A 146 -2.69 -2.26 -25.67
CA ILE A 146 -4.05 -2.82 -25.63
C ILE A 146 -5.04 -1.81 -26.24
N ASP A 147 -4.95 -0.53 -25.86
CA ASP A 147 -5.78 0.52 -26.46
C ASP A 147 -5.62 0.57 -27.99
N SER A 148 -4.37 0.51 -28.46
CA SER A 148 -4.06 0.55 -29.90
C SER A 148 -4.63 -0.69 -30.62
N LEU A 149 -4.50 -1.86 -30.05
CA LEU A 149 -5.01 -3.10 -30.63
C LEU A 149 -6.55 -3.11 -30.68
N VAL A 150 -7.20 -2.68 -29.60
CA VAL A 150 -8.67 -2.61 -29.53
C VAL A 150 -9.20 -1.59 -30.52
N MET A 151 -8.60 -0.39 -30.57
CA MET A 151 -9.01 0.65 -31.51
C MET A 151 -8.81 0.24 -32.96
N ASP A 152 -7.73 -0.48 -33.27
CA ASP A 152 -7.49 -1.03 -34.61
C ASP A 152 -8.55 -2.07 -35.00
N ALA A 153 -8.87 -2.98 -34.06
CA ALA A 153 -9.91 -3.99 -34.27
C ALA A 153 -11.31 -3.37 -34.47
N ILE A 154 -11.66 -2.31 -33.74
CA ILE A 154 -12.89 -1.56 -33.92
C ILE A 154 -12.89 -0.86 -35.27
N LYS A 155 -11.81 -0.18 -35.66
CA LYS A 155 -11.67 0.48 -36.98
C LYS A 155 -11.81 -0.50 -38.12
N LYS A 156 -11.27 -1.71 -37.99
CA LYS A 156 -11.40 -2.80 -38.95
C LYS A 156 -12.77 -3.49 -38.90
N LYS A 157 -13.71 -3.02 -38.08
CA LYS A 157 -15.03 -3.64 -37.85
C LYS A 157 -14.99 -5.10 -37.41
N ALA A 158 -13.85 -5.53 -36.84
CA ALA A 158 -13.69 -6.87 -36.26
C ALA A 158 -14.40 -6.99 -34.90
N LEU A 159 -14.58 -5.87 -34.19
CA LEU A 159 -15.30 -5.76 -32.94
C LEU A 159 -16.23 -4.55 -32.98
N SER A 160 -17.45 -4.68 -32.44
CA SER A 160 -18.38 -3.56 -32.27
C SER A 160 -18.05 -2.69 -31.04
N GLY A 161 -17.33 -3.25 -30.08
CA GLY A 161 -16.87 -2.66 -28.86
C GLY A 161 -16.34 -3.78 -27.94
N CYS A 162 -15.55 -3.44 -26.96
CA CYS A 162 -15.13 -4.39 -25.93
C CYS A 162 -14.77 -3.66 -24.62
N GLN A 163 -14.85 -4.38 -23.54
CA GLN A 163 -14.27 -3.98 -22.26
C GLN A 163 -13.07 -4.88 -21.97
N VAL A 164 -11.93 -4.26 -21.66
CA VAL A 164 -10.73 -4.98 -21.27
C VAL A 164 -10.41 -4.70 -19.81
N LEU A 165 -10.31 -5.76 -19.03
CA LEU A 165 -9.86 -5.73 -17.65
C LEU A 165 -8.60 -6.59 -17.53
N VAL A 166 -7.50 -6.01 -17.06
CA VAL A 166 -6.29 -6.74 -16.74
C VAL A 166 -6.03 -6.60 -15.24
N ALA A 167 -5.93 -7.74 -14.57
CA ALA A 167 -5.53 -7.80 -13.17
C ALA A 167 -4.19 -8.55 -13.05
N LYS A 168 -3.35 -8.07 -12.16
CA LYS A 168 -2.09 -8.71 -11.78
C LYS A 168 -1.90 -8.57 -10.28
N ASP A 169 -1.51 -9.65 -9.62
CA ASP A 169 -1.27 -9.68 -8.16
C ASP A 169 -2.46 -9.11 -7.38
N ASN A 170 -3.67 -9.58 -7.70
CA ASN A 170 -4.97 -9.12 -7.15
C ASN A 170 -5.28 -7.61 -7.31
N LYS A 171 -4.58 -6.92 -8.19
CA LYS A 171 -4.85 -5.52 -8.53
C LYS A 171 -5.35 -5.40 -9.95
N ILE A 172 -6.41 -4.62 -10.15
CA ILE A 172 -6.81 -4.18 -11.49
C ILE A 172 -5.78 -3.17 -11.94
N ILE A 173 -4.98 -3.53 -12.96
CA ILE A 173 -3.94 -2.66 -13.54
C ILE A 173 -4.40 -1.97 -14.82
N PHE A 174 -5.51 -2.43 -15.40
CA PHE A 174 -6.16 -1.82 -16.57
C PHE A 174 -7.63 -2.17 -16.55
N ASN A 175 -8.49 -1.19 -16.76
CA ASN A 175 -9.94 -1.35 -16.93
C ASN A 175 -10.44 -0.24 -17.84
N LYS A 176 -10.85 -0.61 -19.04
CA LYS A 176 -11.31 0.33 -20.05
C LYS A 176 -12.37 -0.32 -20.94
N GLY A 177 -13.42 0.42 -21.23
CA GLY A 177 -14.49 0.06 -22.14
C GLY A 177 -14.75 1.17 -23.14
#